data_7db38f5d84177b78159ae34fb289a410
#
_entry.id   7db38f5d84177b78159ae34fb289a410
#
_cell.length_a   1.000
_cell.length_b   1.000
_cell.length_c   1.000
_cell.angle_alpha   90.00
_cell.angle_beta   90.00
_cell.angle_gamma   90.00
#
_symmetry.space_group_name_H-M   'P 1'
#
loop_
_entity.id
_entity.type
_entity.pdbx_description
1 polymer ?
#
loop_
_entity_poly.entity_id
_entity_poly.type
_entity_poly.pdbx_seq_one_letter_code
_entity_poly.pdbx_strand_id
1 'polypeptide(L)'
;YRDYERHNSICSELNKKCSNLCSLAQKRYDHYAKTIPLMFKSVGVDIKNFEIVKGSDYQLEKEYYLDLLKLATKTSINDAKRAGSEVVKFGDNPKLSGLLYPLMQALDEQYLNADVQYGGVDQRKILMFARENLPKIGYDARVEVMNPMIPGLIGKKMSASIPKSKIDFTDNEEEVKKKINDADCVA
;
A
#
# COMPACT_ATOMS: atom_id res chain seq x y z
N TYR A 1 -3.24 -3.87 1.11
CA TYR A 1 -2.54 -4.34 2.31
C TYR A 1 -1.99 -3.18 3.14
N ARG A 2 -1.19 -2.26 2.55
CA ARG A 2 -0.65 -1.05 3.21
C ARG A 2 -1.73 -0.18 3.86
N ASP A 3 -2.87 -0.01 3.21
CA ASP A 3 -3.97 0.82 3.71
C ASP A 3 -4.56 0.31 5.01
N TYR A 4 -4.59 -1.00 5.14
CA TYR A 4 -5.15 -1.64 6.30
C TYR A 4 -4.26 -1.50 7.52
N GLU A 5 -2.96 -1.56 7.36
CA GLU A 5 -1.99 -1.43 8.45
C GLU A 5 -1.88 0.01 8.97
N ARG A 6 -1.89 0.99 8.06
CA ARG A 6 -1.89 2.41 8.46
C ARG A 6 -3.12 2.78 9.27
N HIS A 7 -4.30 2.32 8.86
CA HIS A 7 -5.53 2.54 9.64
C HIS A 7 -5.43 1.93 11.03
N ASN A 8 -4.82 0.78 11.15
CA ASN A 8 -4.76 0.05 12.41
C ASN A 8 -3.68 0.54 13.36
N SER A 9 -2.56 1.05 12.87
CA SER A 9 -1.54 1.65 13.73
C SER A 9 -2.10 2.86 14.48
N ILE A 10 -2.88 3.71 13.81
CA ILE A 10 -3.54 4.86 14.41
C ILE A 10 -4.72 4.42 15.31
N CYS A 11 -5.48 3.42 14.91
CA CYS A 11 -6.65 2.97 15.67
C CYS A 11 -6.28 2.18 16.94
N SER A 12 -5.14 1.48 16.99
CA SER A 12 -4.77 0.66 18.14
C SER A 12 -4.49 1.50 19.39
N GLU A 13 -3.91 2.68 19.22
CA GLU A 13 -3.63 3.61 20.32
C GLU A 13 -4.85 4.47 20.70
N LEU A 14 -5.71 4.81 19.74
CA LEU A 14 -6.76 5.80 19.95
C LEU A 14 -8.11 5.20 20.38
N ASN A 15 -8.36 3.89 20.24
CA ASN A 15 -9.69 3.37 20.57
C ASN A 15 -9.74 1.84 20.81
N LYS A 16 -9.98 1.44 22.07
CA LYS A 16 -10.21 0.03 22.47
C LYS A 16 -11.40 -0.65 21.71
N LYS A 17 -12.30 0.10 21.10
CA LYS A 17 -13.39 -0.43 20.25
C LYS A 17 -12.89 -0.93 18.90
N CYS A 18 -11.68 -0.59 18.47
CA CYS A 18 -11.03 -1.09 17.26
C CYS A 18 -10.34 -2.46 17.44
N SER A 19 -10.45 -3.10 18.59
CA SER A 19 -9.75 -4.36 18.92
C SER A 19 -9.94 -5.46 17.86
N ASN A 20 -11.13 -5.60 17.30
CA ASN A 20 -11.40 -6.61 16.25
C ASN A 20 -10.70 -6.28 14.92
N LEU A 21 -10.65 -5.01 14.55
CA LEU A 21 -9.96 -4.55 13.34
C LEU A 21 -8.44 -4.70 13.49
N CYS A 22 -7.90 -4.31 14.63
CA CYS A 22 -6.48 -4.48 14.95
C CYS A 22 -6.07 -5.95 14.97
N SER A 23 -6.90 -6.83 15.55
CA SER A 23 -6.68 -8.28 15.54
C SER A 23 -6.68 -8.85 14.11
N LEU A 24 -7.59 -8.42 13.27
CA LEU A 24 -7.65 -8.86 11.87
C LEU A 24 -6.44 -8.36 11.05
N ALA A 25 -6.01 -7.13 11.29
CA ALA A 25 -4.80 -6.59 10.65
C ALA A 25 -3.56 -7.36 11.06
N GLN A 26 -3.40 -7.66 12.35
CA GLN A 26 -2.28 -8.47 12.83
C GLN A 26 -2.27 -9.85 12.18
N LYS A 27 -3.42 -10.53 12.10
CA LYS A 27 -3.52 -11.84 11.42
C LYS A 27 -3.14 -11.76 9.94
N ARG A 28 -3.53 -10.68 9.25
CA ARG A 28 -3.16 -10.44 7.86
C ARG A 28 -1.66 -10.17 7.72
N TYR A 29 -1.10 -9.34 8.59
CA TYR A 29 0.33 -9.12 8.64
C TYR A 29 1.09 -10.44 8.81
N ASP A 30 0.75 -11.24 9.82
CA ASP A 30 1.39 -12.52 10.11
C ASP A 30 1.30 -13.49 8.92
N HIS A 31 0.17 -13.50 8.22
CA HIS A 31 -0.02 -14.29 7.02
C HIS A 31 0.91 -13.83 5.88
N TYR A 32 0.92 -12.55 5.56
CA TYR A 32 1.72 -12.03 4.44
C TYR A 32 3.22 -12.00 4.76
N ALA A 33 3.59 -11.75 6.00
CA ALA A 33 4.99 -11.82 6.44
C ALA A 33 5.60 -13.22 6.24
N LYS A 34 4.78 -14.26 6.31
CA LYS A 34 5.19 -15.65 6.00
C LYS A 34 5.12 -15.94 4.50
N THR A 35 4.07 -15.49 3.84
CA THR A 35 3.75 -15.89 2.46
C THR A 35 4.64 -15.17 1.44
N ILE A 36 4.89 -13.86 1.59
CA ILE A 36 5.66 -13.07 0.63
C ILE A 36 7.10 -13.61 0.43
N PRO A 37 7.87 -13.92 1.49
CA PRO A 37 9.19 -14.52 1.30
C PRO A 37 9.17 -15.86 0.56
N LEU A 38 8.15 -16.69 0.81
CA LEU A 38 7.98 -17.96 0.13
C LEU A 38 7.68 -17.77 -1.37
N MET A 39 6.88 -16.74 -1.70
CA MET A 39 6.61 -16.37 -3.09
C MET A 39 7.89 -15.99 -3.83
N PHE A 40 8.71 -15.12 -3.26
CA PHE A 40 9.97 -14.72 -3.88
C PHE A 40 10.90 -15.91 -4.07
N LYS A 41 11.01 -16.79 -3.07
CA LYS A 41 11.79 -18.02 -3.19
C LYS A 41 11.27 -18.95 -4.30
N SER A 42 9.95 -19.09 -4.45
CA SER A 42 9.36 -19.98 -5.47
C SER A 42 9.68 -19.57 -6.90
N VAL A 43 9.93 -18.27 -7.13
CA VAL A 43 10.34 -17.73 -8.43
C VAL A 43 11.86 -17.48 -8.54
N GLY A 44 12.64 -18.02 -7.59
CA GLY A 44 14.11 -17.98 -7.63
C GLY A 44 14.74 -16.65 -7.20
N VAL A 45 13.98 -15.76 -6.55
CA VAL A 45 14.54 -14.49 -6.05
C VAL A 45 15.35 -14.73 -4.78
N ASP A 46 16.58 -14.20 -4.73
CA ASP A 46 17.39 -14.17 -3.51
C ASP A 46 16.81 -13.16 -2.52
N ILE A 47 16.45 -13.65 -1.34
CA ILE A 47 15.81 -12.85 -0.29
C ILE A 47 16.72 -12.57 0.91
N LYS A 48 18.05 -12.73 0.77
CA LYS A 48 18.98 -12.51 1.88
C LYS A 48 18.86 -11.11 2.50
N ASN A 49 18.61 -10.10 1.66
CA ASN A 49 18.48 -8.71 2.07
C ASN A 49 17.01 -8.24 2.06
N PHE A 50 16.06 -9.18 2.00
CA PHE A 50 14.65 -8.84 2.01
C PHE A 50 14.14 -8.64 3.43
N GLU A 51 13.57 -7.49 3.72
CA GLU A 51 13.01 -7.12 5.01
C GLU A 51 11.54 -6.77 4.89
N ILE A 52 10.74 -7.17 5.87
CA ILE A 52 9.34 -6.75 6.01
C ILE A 52 9.24 -5.84 7.21
N VAL A 53 9.05 -4.56 6.95
CA VAL A 53 8.88 -3.55 7.99
C VAL A 53 7.40 -3.31 8.24
N LYS A 54 6.98 -3.35 9.49
CA LYS A 54 5.61 -3.08 9.91
C LYS A 54 5.40 -1.57 10.06
N GLY A 55 4.40 -1.01 9.39
CA GLY A 55 4.14 0.43 9.43
C GLY A 55 3.96 0.99 10.85
N SER A 56 3.33 0.22 11.76
CA SER A 56 3.17 0.63 13.16
C SER A 56 4.47 0.82 13.93
N ASP A 57 5.58 0.27 13.45
CA ASP A 57 6.86 0.32 14.17
C ASP A 57 7.53 1.70 14.07
N TYR A 58 7.14 2.51 13.07
CA TYR A 58 7.65 3.88 12.90
C TYR A 58 6.55 4.95 12.76
N GLN A 59 5.36 4.59 12.26
CA GLN A 59 4.29 5.58 12.02
C GLN A 59 3.67 6.14 13.32
N LEU A 60 3.89 5.46 14.45
CA LEU A 60 3.42 5.92 15.77
C LEU A 60 4.46 6.75 16.53
N GLU A 61 5.66 6.92 15.95
CA GLU A 61 6.71 7.72 16.54
C GLU A 61 6.36 9.21 16.48
N LYS A 62 6.80 9.95 17.48
CA LYS A 62 6.54 11.38 17.61
C LYS A 62 7.05 12.18 16.40
N GLU A 63 8.22 11.83 15.91
CA GLU A 63 8.89 12.46 14.78
C GLU A 63 8.08 12.29 13.51
N TYR A 64 7.58 11.08 13.24
CA TYR A 64 6.71 10.81 12.09
C TYR A 64 5.44 11.68 12.12
N TYR A 65 4.83 11.79 13.30
CA TYR A 65 3.61 12.57 13.44
C TYR A 65 3.87 14.08 13.26
N LEU A 66 4.99 14.60 13.78
CA LEU A 66 5.39 15.99 13.56
C LEU A 66 5.64 16.28 12.09
N ASP A 67 6.29 15.38 11.38
CA ASP A 67 6.56 15.53 9.95
C ASP A 67 5.28 15.41 9.11
N LEU A 68 4.34 14.55 9.50
CA LEU A 68 3.01 14.51 8.90
C LEU A 68 2.29 15.86 9.03
N LEU A 69 2.36 16.50 10.19
CA LEU A 69 1.79 17.85 10.39
C LEU A 69 2.54 18.90 9.58
N LYS A 70 3.88 18.87 9.52
CA LYS A 70 4.67 19.77 8.66
C LYS A 70 4.27 19.61 7.20
N LEU A 71 4.19 18.38 6.70
CA LEU A 71 3.78 18.09 5.33
C LEU A 71 2.36 18.57 5.06
N ALA A 72 1.44 18.40 6.01
CA ALA A 72 0.08 18.89 5.91
C ALA A 72 0.00 20.42 5.78
N THR A 73 0.91 21.19 6.41
CA THR A 73 0.97 22.65 6.25
C THR A 73 1.41 23.09 4.85
N LYS A 74 2.01 22.20 4.07
CA LYS A 74 2.49 22.44 2.70
C LYS A 74 1.59 21.83 1.63
N THR A 75 0.51 21.15 2.02
CA THR A 75 -0.36 20.39 1.13
C THR A 75 -1.77 20.97 1.15
N SER A 76 -2.29 21.37 0.00
CA SER A 76 -3.70 21.75 -0.10
C SER A 76 -4.63 20.53 -0.08
N ILE A 77 -5.90 20.73 0.27
CA ILE A 77 -6.93 19.68 0.20
C ILE A 77 -7.02 19.09 -1.23
N ASN A 78 -6.91 19.95 -2.24
CA ASN A 78 -6.98 19.51 -3.63
C ASN A 78 -5.77 18.67 -4.03
N ASP A 79 -4.57 18.99 -3.55
CA ASP A 79 -3.37 18.19 -3.79
C ASP A 79 -3.47 16.82 -3.13
N ALA A 80 -3.93 16.77 -1.88
CA ALA A 80 -4.15 15.52 -1.17
C ALA A 80 -5.21 14.64 -1.87
N LYS A 81 -6.33 15.23 -2.33
CA LYS A 81 -7.35 14.53 -3.13
C LYS A 81 -6.77 14.00 -4.44
N ARG A 82 -6.02 14.83 -5.18
CA ARG A 82 -5.40 14.43 -6.44
C ARG A 82 -4.41 13.29 -6.25
N ALA A 83 -3.55 13.39 -5.23
CA ALA A 83 -2.58 12.35 -4.91
C ALA A 83 -3.26 11.02 -4.57
N GLY A 84 -4.32 11.04 -3.75
CA GLY A 84 -5.02 9.84 -3.33
C GLY A 84 -6.06 9.28 -4.31
N SER A 85 -6.34 9.94 -5.43
CA SER A 85 -7.52 9.67 -6.27
C SER A 85 -7.61 8.26 -6.86
N GLU A 86 -6.49 7.56 -7.05
CA GLU A 86 -6.47 6.19 -7.60
C GLU A 86 -6.59 5.11 -6.51
N VAL A 87 -6.31 5.46 -5.25
CA VAL A 87 -6.20 4.50 -4.15
C VAL A 87 -7.21 4.75 -3.03
N VAL A 88 -7.75 5.96 -2.94
CA VAL A 88 -8.77 6.33 -1.97
C VAL A 88 -10.08 6.61 -2.69
N LYS A 89 -11.14 5.93 -2.29
CA LYS A 89 -12.49 6.23 -2.80
C LYS A 89 -13.02 7.47 -2.08
N PHE A 90 -12.83 8.63 -2.66
CA PHE A 90 -13.43 9.87 -2.20
C PHE A 90 -14.89 9.89 -2.64
N GLY A 91 -15.82 9.91 -1.68
CA GLY A 91 -17.23 10.23 -1.96
C GLY A 91 -17.45 11.75 -1.99
N ASP A 92 -18.71 12.17 -2.03
CA ASP A 92 -19.08 13.59 -2.02
C ASP A 92 -18.61 14.32 -0.75
N ASN A 93 -18.51 13.59 0.36
CA ASN A 93 -17.99 14.10 1.64
C ASN A 93 -16.79 13.25 2.11
N PRO A 94 -15.57 13.53 1.62
CA PRO A 94 -14.39 12.75 1.92
C PRO A 94 -13.99 12.85 3.40
N LYS A 95 -13.62 11.71 3.98
CA LYS A 95 -13.10 11.66 5.35
C LYS A 95 -11.71 12.27 5.42
N LEU A 96 -11.39 12.95 6.52
CA LEU A 96 -10.06 13.53 6.76
C LEU A 96 -8.95 12.47 6.70
N SER A 97 -9.20 11.26 7.18
CA SER A 97 -8.25 10.15 7.10
C SER A 97 -7.86 9.80 5.66
N GLY A 98 -8.80 9.90 4.71
CA GLY A 98 -8.51 9.72 3.29
C GLY A 98 -7.60 10.79 2.70
N LEU A 99 -7.65 12.02 3.25
CA LEU A 99 -6.76 13.12 2.85
C LEU A 99 -5.36 12.97 3.47
N LEU A 100 -5.26 12.43 4.69
CA LEU A 100 -3.97 12.17 5.35
C LEU A 100 -3.23 10.98 4.74
N TYR A 101 -3.96 10.03 4.16
CA TYR A 101 -3.38 8.81 3.60
C TYR A 101 -2.23 9.04 2.60
N PRO A 102 -2.39 9.88 1.55
CA PRO A 102 -1.30 10.14 0.61
C PRO A 102 -0.07 10.80 1.27
N LEU A 103 -0.26 11.63 2.28
CA LEU A 103 0.82 12.25 3.02
C LEU A 103 1.60 11.20 3.84
N MET A 104 0.90 10.28 4.50
CA MET A 104 1.51 9.18 5.24
C MET A 104 2.30 8.26 4.31
N GLN A 105 1.74 7.92 3.16
CA GLN A 105 2.46 7.09 2.18
C GLN A 105 3.72 7.78 1.65
N ALA A 106 3.67 9.08 1.43
CA ALA A 106 4.85 9.84 1.04
C ALA A 106 5.94 9.82 2.13
N LEU A 107 5.55 10.01 3.39
CA LEU A 107 6.49 9.97 4.52
C LEU A 107 7.12 8.59 4.75
N ASP A 108 6.42 7.51 4.41
CA ASP A 108 6.98 6.15 4.54
C ASP A 108 8.30 6.00 3.78
N GLU A 109 8.48 6.70 2.65
CA GLU A 109 9.73 6.66 1.88
C GLU A 109 10.92 7.16 2.69
N GLN A 110 10.72 8.20 3.49
CA GLN A 110 11.74 8.74 4.38
C GLN A 110 12.01 7.80 5.57
N TYR A 111 10.96 7.34 6.23
CA TYR A 111 11.10 6.53 7.44
C TYR A 111 11.52 5.08 7.17
N LEU A 112 11.38 4.62 5.95
CA LEU A 112 11.93 3.35 5.46
C LEU A 112 13.36 3.52 4.88
N ASN A 113 13.91 4.73 4.91
CA ASN A 113 15.21 5.07 4.32
C ASN A 113 15.36 4.54 2.88
N ALA A 114 14.31 4.71 2.08
CA ALA A 114 14.27 4.19 0.73
C ALA A 114 14.97 5.18 -0.24
N ASP A 115 15.91 4.70 -1.04
CA ASP A 115 16.49 5.43 -2.17
C ASP A 115 15.62 5.34 -3.42
N VAL A 116 14.95 4.19 -3.58
CA VAL A 116 14.08 3.89 -4.72
C VAL A 116 12.74 3.41 -4.21
N GLN A 117 11.67 4.03 -4.68
CA GLN A 117 10.30 3.60 -4.43
C GLN A 117 9.78 2.85 -5.67
N TYR A 118 9.32 1.61 -5.47
CA TYR A 118 8.75 0.78 -6.54
C TYR A 118 7.25 0.57 -6.31
N GLY A 119 6.46 0.74 -7.36
CA GLY A 119 5.02 0.55 -7.27
C GLY A 119 4.33 0.35 -8.61
N GLY A 120 3.06 0.01 -8.59
CA GLY A 120 2.23 0.00 -9.79
C GLY A 120 1.91 1.43 -10.27
N VAL A 121 1.56 1.58 -11.55
CA VAL A 121 1.20 2.87 -12.14
C VAL A 121 -0.03 3.52 -11.46
N ASP A 122 -0.86 2.75 -10.77
CA ASP A 122 -1.95 3.24 -9.93
C ASP A 122 -1.47 3.99 -8.68
N GLN A 123 -0.20 3.81 -8.28
CA GLN A 123 0.45 4.56 -7.20
C GLN A 123 1.11 5.85 -7.69
N ARG A 124 1.19 6.07 -9.02
CA ARG A 124 1.95 7.16 -9.62
C ARG A 124 1.65 8.53 -9.02
N LYS A 125 0.38 8.83 -8.75
CA LYS A 125 0.00 10.15 -8.22
C LYS A 125 0.55 10.40 -6.81
N ILE A 126 0.58 9.37 -5.96
CA ILE A 126 1.16 9.49 -4.61
C ILE A 126 2.69 9.54 -4.69
N LEU A 127 3.32 8.71 -5.52
CA LEU A 127 4.77 8.71 -5.69
C LEU A 127 5.27 10.08 -6.20
N MET A 128 4.59 10.65 -7.20
CA MET A 128 4.91 12.00 -7.67
C MET A 128 4.63 13.07 -6.61
N PHE A 129 3.56 12.92 -5.81
CA PHE A 129 3.30 13.81 -4.67
C PHE A 129 4.45 13.75 -3.65
N ALA A 130 4.96 12.57 -3.32
CA ALA A 130 6.11 12.40 -2.43
C ALA A 130 7.34 13.15 -2.97
N ARG A 131 7.69 12.89 -4.23
CA ARG A 131 8.83 13.52 -4.92
C ARG A 131 8.75 15.05 -4.94
N GLU A 132 7.56 15.62 -5.08
CA GLU A 132 7.33 17.07 -5.16
C GLU A 132 7.27 17.74 -3.78
N ASN A 133 6.87 17.01 -2.73
CA ASN A 133 6.52 17.61 -1.45
C ASN A 133 7.46 17.26 -0.30
N LEU A 134 8.16 16.13 -0.31
CA LEU A 134 9.15 15.81 0.71
C LEU A 134 10.28 16.86 0.77
N PRO A 135 10.78 17.41 -0.35
CA PRO A 135 11.79 18.47 -0.31
C PRO A 135 11.31 19.76 0.40
N LYS A 136 10.02 20.03 0.41
CA LYS A 136 9.45 21.20 1.08
C LYS A 136 9.53 21.14 2.62
N ILE A 137 9.81 19.96 3.15
CA ILE A 137 9.99 19.72 4.59
C ILE A 137 11.40 19.25 4.94
N GLY A 138 12.35 19.35 3.99
CA GLY A 138 13.77 19.12 4.20
C GLY A 138 14.27 17.71 3.90
N TYR A 139 13.48 16.87 3.21
CA TYR A 139 13.85 15.52 2.80
C TYR A 139 14.19 15.45 1.32
N ASP A 140 15.04 14.50 0.94
CA ASP A 140 15.41 14.31 -0.46
C ASP A 140 14.29 13.66 -1.28
N ALA A 141 14.22 14.03 -2.56
CA ALA A 141 13.35 13.33 -3.51
C ALA A 141 13.93 11.95 -3.86
N ARG A 142 13.07 10.93 -3.92
CA ARG A 142 13.45 9.55 -4.27
C ARG A 142 13.31 9.28 -5.76
N VAL A 143 13.91 8.18 -6.18
CA VAL A 143 13.72 7.64 -7.52
C VAL A 143 12.43 6.80 -7.52
N GLU A 144 11.51 7.15 -8.41
CA GLU A 144 10.21 6.49 -8.54
C GLU A 144 10.23 5.53 -9.73
N VAL A 145 10.08 4.24 -9.47
CA VAL A 145 10.00 3.20 -10.50
C VAL A 145 8.59 2.61 -10.51
N MET A 146 7.97 2.60 -11.68
CA MET A 146 6.58 2.16 -11.84
C MET A 146 6.49 1.04 -12.86
N ASN A 147 5.76 -0.02 -12.48
CA ASN A 147 5.38 -1.07 -13.42
C ASN A 147 3.97 -0.82 -13.98
N PRO A 148 3.69 -1.25 -15.22
CA PRO A 148 2.35 -1.20 -15.79
C PRO A 148 1.39 -2.09 -15.00
N MET A 149 0.09 -1.81 -15.13
CA MET A 149 -0.94 -2.67 -14.55
C MET A 149 -0.94 -4.02 -15.26
N ILE A 150 -0.88 -5.10 -14.48
CA ILE A 150 -1.04 -6.45 -14.99
C ILE A 150 -2.55 -6.75 -15.06
N PRO A 151 -3.09 -7.20 -16.19
CA PRO A 151 -4.49 -7.58 -16.29
C PRO A 151 -4.80 -8.77 -15.37
N GLY A 152 -6.04 -8.87 -14.93
CA GLY A 152 -6.51 -10.06 -14.23
C GLY A 152 -6.70 -11.24 -15.20
N LEU A 153 -6.93 -12.43 -14.66
CA LEU A 153 -7.35 -13.59 -15.47
C LEU A 153 -8.65 -13.29 -16.22
N ILE A 154 -9.52 -12.49 -15.60
CA ILE A 154 -10.72 -11.95 -16.22
C ILE A 154 -10.77 -10.43 -16.00
N GLY A 155 -11.18 -9.70 -17.02
CA GLY A 155 -11.31 -8.24 -16.98
C GLY A 155 -9.98 -7.48 -16.98
N LYS A 156 -10.08 -6.16 -16.96
CA LYS A 156 -8.93 -5.27 -17.16
C LYS A 156 -7.98 -5.13 -15.97
N LYS A 157 -8.41 -5.46 -14.75
CA LYS A 157 -7.62 -5.26 -13.52
C LYS A 157 -7.78 -6.45 -12.59
N MET A 158 -6.65 -7.00 -12.14
CA MET A 158 -6.61 -7.95 -11.04
C MET A 158 -7.12 -7.30 -9.75
N SER A 159 -8.05 -7.93 -9.06
CA SER A 159 -8.64 -7.38 -7.84
C SER A 159 -8.80 -8.43 -6.75
N ALA A 160 -8.38 -8.09 -5.53
CA ALA A 160 -8.60 -8.95 -4.37
C ALA A 160 -10.09 -9.19 -4.05
N SER A 161 -10.97 -8.27 -4.45
CA SER A 161 -12.42 -8.40 -4.28
C SER A 161 -13.11 -9.26 -5.34
N ILE A 162 -12.38 -9.66 -6.40
CA ILE A 162 -12.89 -10.52 -7.48
C ILE A 162 -12.03 -11.80 -7.52
N PRO A 163 -12.40 -12.87 -6.79
CA PRO A 163 -11.58 -14.08 -6.67
C PRO A 163 -11.21 -14.73 -8.00
N LYS A 164 -12.09 -14.64 -9.02
CA LYS A 164 -11.83 -15.17 -10.37
C LYS A 164 -10.78 -14.39 -11.16
N SER A 165 -10.44 -13.16 -10.76
CA SER A 165 -9.47 -12.33 -11.49
C SER A 165 -8.02 -12.66 -11.18
N LYS A 166 -7.75 -13.56 -10.24
CA LYS A 166 -6.40 -13.89 -9.75
C LYS A 166 -6.31 -15.34 -9.29
N ILE A 167 -5.09 -15.86 -9.28
CA ILE A 167 -4.73 -17.09 -8.57
C ILE A 167 -4.27 -16.69 -7.18
N ASP A 168 -4.85 -17.29 -6.15
CA ASP A 168 -4.43 -17.14 -4.76
C ASP A 168 -3.50 -18.29 -4.33
N PHE A 169 -2.61 -18.02 -3.37
CA PHE A 169 -1.73 -19.06 -2.81
C PHE A 169 -2.48 -20.14 -2.02
N THR A 170 -3.72 -19.86 -1.68
CA THR A 170 -4.62 -20.81 -1.00
C THR A 170 -5.46 -21.63 -1.97
N ASP A 171 -5.40 -21.34 -3.26
CA ASP A 171 -6.11 -22.12 -4.27
C ASP A 171 -5.50 -23.52 -4.40
N ASN A 172 -6.34 -24.53 -4.44
CA ASN A 172 -5.92 -25.89 -4.75
C ASN A 172 -5.75 -26.09 -6.26
N GLU A 173 -5.22 -27.23 -6.67
CA GLU A 173 -4.91 -27.51 -8.08
C GLU A 173 -6.15 -27.43 -8.99
N GLU A 174 -7.30 -27.88 -8.51
CA GLU A 174 -8.55 -27.88 -9.29
C GLU A 174 -9.07 -26.43 -9.48
N GLU A 175 -8.98 -25.62 -8.44
CA GLU A 175 -9.33 -24.19 -8.48
C GLU A 175 -8.42 -23.42 -9.44
N VAL A 176 -7.11 -23.68 -9.40
CA VAL A 176 -6.16 -23.08 -10.33
C VAL A 176 -6.47 -23.48 -11.77
N LYS A 177 -6.68 -24.77 -12.05
CA LYS A 177 -7.06 -25.25 -13.38
C LYS A 177 -8.34 -24.60 -13.89
N LYS A 178 -9.35 -24.50 -13.03
CA LYS A 178 -10.62 -23.87 -13.37
C LYS A 178 -10.44 -22.38 -13.68
N LYS A 179 -9.71 -21.63 -12.85
CA LYS A 179 -9.43 -20.19 -13.06
C LYS A 179 -8.65 -19.94 -14.37
N ILE A 180 -7.70 -20.83 -14.70
CA ILE A 180 -6.94 -20.71 -15.95
C ILE A 180 -7.84 -21.03 -17.17
N ASN A 181 -8.69 -22.05 -17.09
CA ASN A 181 -9.61 -22.38 -18.18
C ASN A 181 -10.67 -21.31 -18.41
N ASP A 182 -11.10 -20.63 -17.33
CA ASP A 182 -12.11 -19.56 -17.37
C ASP A 182 -11.48 -18.18 -17.70
N ALA A 183 -10.15 -18.11 -17.85
CA ALA A 183 -9.46 -16.84 -18.10
C ALA A 183 -9.78 -16.25 -19.47
N ASP A 184 -9.85 -14.90 -19.54
CA ASP A 184 -10.01 -14.20 -20.81
C ASP A 184 -8.78 -14.47 -21.69
N CYS A 185 -9.02 -14.99 -22.90
CA CYS A 185 -7.98 -15.12 -23.89
C CYS A 185 -7.73 -13.74 -24.52
N VAL A 186 -6.59 -13.15 -24.22
CA VAL A 186 -6.17 -11.91 -24.89
C VAL A 186 -5.38 -12.34 -26.12
N ALA A 187 -6.04 -12.29 -27.27
CA ALA A 187 -5.39 -12.49 -28.57
C ALA A 187 -4.60 -11.25 -28.98
#